data_3872465d9154f0cb30930527ab8a92be
#
_entry.id   3872465d9154f0cb30930527ab8a92be
#
_cell.length_a   1.000
_cell.length_b   1.000
_cell.length_c   1.000
_cell.angle_alpha   90.00
_cell.angle_beta   90.00
_cell.angle_gamma   90.00
#
_symmetry.space_group_name_H-M   'P 1'
#
loop_
_entity.id
_entity.type
_entity.pdbx_description
1 polymer ?
#
loop_
_entity_poly.entity_id
_entity_poly.type
_entity_poly.pdbx_seq_one_letter_code
_entity_poly.pdbx_strand_id
1 'polypeptide(L)'
;QRQMCIRDRYRDESRLMVLHRKTGEIEHRMFKDILDYFDDKDVFIFNDTKVFPARLYGNKEKTGARIEVFLLRELNEELRLWDVLVDPARKIRIGNKLYFGEDDSMVAEVIDNTTSRGRTLRFLYDGPHDEFKKALYALGETPLPHSIINRPVEPEDSERFQSIFARNEGAVTAPTASLHFSRELMKRMEIKGIDFAYITLHAGLGNFRDIDVEDLTKHKTDSEQMIVTEEAVKVVNRAKDLNRQVCAVGTTVMRAIESTV
;
A
#
# COMPACT_ATOMS: atom_id res chain seq x y z
N GLN A 1 0.87 -12.28 13.61
CA GLN A 1 1.93 -11.31 13.26
C GLN A 1 3.18 -11.96 12.64
N ARG A 2 3.56 -13.21 13.01
CA ARG A 2 4.63 -13.97 12.29
C ARG A 2 4.27 -14.37 10.85
N GLN A 3 3.03 -14.16 10.42
CA GLN A 3 2.49 -14.69 9.15
C GLN A 3 2.62 -13.75 7.97
N MET A 4 3.03 -12.50 8.15
CA MET A 4 3.34 -11.61 7.04
C MET A 4 4.72 -11.83 6.43
N CYS A 5 5.55 -12.69 7.01
CA CYS A 5 6.74 -13.19 6.35
C CYS A 5 6.36 -14.24 5.31
N ILE A 6 5.84 -13.79 4.18
CA ILE A 6 5.55 -14.60 2.98
C ILE A 6 6.85 -15.17 2.39
N ARG A 7 7.97 -14.99 3.06
CA ARG A 7 9.29 -15.39 2.64
C ARG A 7 9.50 -16.91 2.68
N ASP A 8 8.88 -17.58 3.65
CA ASP A 8 9.16 -18.99 3.95
C ASP A 8 8.14 -19.96 3.33
N ARG A 9 7.12 -19.43 2.63
CA ARG A 9 6.05 -20.22 2.01
C ARG A 9 5.63 -19.62 0.68
N TYR A 10 5.04 -20.46 -0.17
CA TYR A 10 4.32 -19.98 -1.35
C TYR A 10 3.13 -19.13 -0.91
N ARG A 11 2.77 -18.12 -1.72
CA ARG A 11 1.75 -17.11 -1.39
C ARG A 11 0.41 -17.72 -1.01
N ASP A 12 -0.01 -18.77 -1.71
CA ASP A 12 -1.29 -19.46 -1.57
C ASP A 12 -1.27 -20.66 -0.62
N GLU A 13 -0.15 -20.90 0.06
CA GLU A 13 -0.02 -21.95 1.10
C GLU A 13 -0.29 -21.44 2.52
N SER A 14 -0.76 -20.22 2.69
CA SER A 14 -1.20 -19.70 3.97
C SER A 14 -2.49 -20.38 4.43
N ARG A 15 -2.73 -20.38 5.74
CA ARG A 15 -4.02 -20.85 6.27
C ARG A 15 -5.13 -19.89 5.89
N LEU A 16 -6.29 -20.44 5.52
CA LEU A 16 -7.53 -19.73 5.28
C LEU A 16 -8.52 -20.06 6.39
N MET A 17 -9.09 -19.05 7.03
CA MET A 17 -10.26 -19.20 7.90
C MET A 17 -11.49 -18.75 7.11
N VAL A 18 -12.45 -19.65 6.95
CA VAL A 18 -13.74 -19.36 6.32
C VAL A 18 -14.80 -19.20 7.40
N LEU A 19 -15.44 -18.04 7.45
CA LEU A 19 -16.53 -17.74 8.38
C LEU A 19 -17.85 -17.64 7.63
N HIS A 20 -18.76 -18.57 7.92
CA HIS A 20 -20.13 -18.54 7.42
C HIS A 20 -21.00 -17.61 8.27
N ARG A 21 -21.19 -16.35 7.81
CA ARG A 21 -21.86 -15.29 8.60
C ARG A 21 -23.27 -15.64 9.06
N LYS A 22 -24.01 -16.46 8.29
CA LYS A 22 -25.40 -16.85 8.63
C LYS A 22 -25.47 -17.88 9.76
N THR A 23 -24.53 -18.81 9.80
CA THR A 23 -24.52 -19.93 10.77
C THR A 23 -23.53 -19.69 11.92
N GLY A 24 -22.54 -18.83 11.73
CA GLY A 24 -21.40 -18.65 12.65
C GLY A 24 -20.35 -19.77 12.55
N GLU A 25 -20.52 -20.70 11.61
CA GLU A 25 -19.60 -21.82 11.40
C GLU A 25 -18.24 -21.32 10.90
N ILE A 26 -17.17 -21.93 11.41
CA ILE A 26 -15.78 -21.61 11.03
C ILE A 26 -15.14 -22.87 10.45
N GLU A 27 -14.58 -22.73 9.26
CA GLU A 27 -13.72 -23.76 8.65
C GLU A 27 -12.27 -23.30 8.58
N HIS A 28 -11.34 -24.24 8.67
CA HIS A 28 -9.91 -24.00 8.47
C HIS A 28 -9.43 -24.75 7.23
N ARG A 29 -8.88 -23.99 6.26
CA ARG A 29 -8.41 -24.48 4.96
C ARG A 29 -7.03 -23.93 4.64
N MET A 30 -6.49 -24.28 3.48
CA MET A 30 -5.36 -23.60 2.86
C MET A 30 -5.90 -22.50 1.92
N PHE A 31 -5.14 -21.41 1.72
CA PHE A 31 -5.62 -20.30 0.91
C PHE A 31 -5.96 -20.71 -0.54
N LYS A 32 -5.21 -21.63 -1.13
CA LYS A 32 -5.47 -22.18 -2.46
C LYS A 32 -6.84 -22.87 -2.59
N ASP A 33 -7.42 -23.29 -1.46
CA ASP A 33 -8.76 -23.94 -1.44
C ASP A 33 -9.90 -22.91 -1.55
N ILE A 34 -9.58 -21.62 -1.64
CA ILE A 34 -10.58 -20.56 -1.88
C ILE A 34 -11.43 -20.85 -3.14
N LEU A 35 -10.87 -21.59 -4.09
CA LEU A 35 -11.57 -22.02 -5.31
C LEU A 35 -12.83 -22.86 -5.03
N ASP A 36 -12.91 -23.54 -3.89
CA ASP A 36 -14.03 -24.40 -3.54
C ASP A 36 -15.30 -23.60 -3.19
N TYR A 37 -15.15 -22.29 -2.96
CA TYR A 37 -16.23 -21.39 -2.53
C TYR A 37 -16.78 -20.50 -3.66
N PHE A 38 -16.21 -20.58 -4.86
CA PHE A 38 -16.58 -19.73 -5.99
C PHE A 38 -16.74 -20.55 -7.27
N ASP A 39 -17.63 -20.08 -8.15
CA ASP A 39 -18.00 -20.75 -9.39
C ASP A 39 -17.82 -19.87 -10.63
N ASP A 40 -18.15 -20.41 -11.81
CA ASP A 40 -18.15 -19.71 -13.09
C ASP A 40 -18.93 -18.40 -13.01
N LYS A 41 -18.37 -17.31 -13.54
CA LYS A 41 -18.91 -15.95 -13.53
C LYS A 41 -18.97 -15.26 -12.16
N ASP A 42 -18.49 -15.88 -11.09
CA ASP A 42 -18.22 -15.13 -9.88
C ASP A 42 -17.07 -14.13 -10.12
N VAL A 43 -17.06 -13.02 -9.40
CA VAL A 43 -16.08 -11.94 -9.62
C VAL A 43 -15.23 -11.70 -8.39
N PHE A 44 -13.92 -11.60 -8.60
CA PHE A 44 -12.99 -11.09 -7.61
C PHE A 44 -12.55 -9.67 -7.97
N ILE A 45 -12.64 -8.76 -7.01
CA ILE A 45 -12.19 -7.38 -7.16
C ILE A 45 -10.89 -7.21 -6.39
N PHE A 46 -9.84 -6.79 -7.10
CA PHE A 46 -8.49 -6.57 -6.58
C PHE A 46 -8.12 -5.09 -6.59
N ASN A 47 -7.24 -4.71 -5.66
CA ASN A 47 -6.58 -3.41 -5.69
C ASN A 47 -5.22 -3.58 -6.38
N ASP A 48 -5.03 -2.95 -7.53
CA ASP A 48 -3.83 -3.04 -8.36
C ASP A 48 -2.78 -1.96 -8.05
N THR A 49 -2.91 -1.31 -6.90
CA THR A 49 -1.92 -0.33 -6.44
C THR A 49 -0.55 -0.96 -6.30
N LYS A 50 0.48 -0.18 -6.65
CA LYS A 50 1.89 -0.56 -6.53
C LYS A 50 2.58 0.26 -5.46
N VAL A 51 3.31 -0.42 -4.58
CA VAL A 51 4.12 0.20 -3.53
C VAL A 51 5.42 0.73 -4.12
N PHE A 52 5.81 1.95 -3.76
CA PHE A 52 7.10 2.52 -4.10
C PHE A 52 8.06 2.53 -2.90
N PRO A 53 9.39 2.66 -3.10
CA PRO A 53 10.37 2.67 -2.03
C PRO A 53 10.28 4.00 -1.24
N ALA A 54 9.42 4.00 -0.23
CA ALA A 54 8.98 5.21 0.46
C ALA A 54 9.83 5.59 1.68
N ARG A 55 10.73 4.73 2.16
CA ARG A 55 11.52 5.01 3.36
C ARG A 55 12.91 5.48 3.01
N LEU A 56 13.25 6.70 3.41
CA LEU A 56 14.56 7.33 3.20
C LEU A 56 15.28 7.50 4.53
N TYR A 57 16.58 7.24 4.55
CA TYR A 57 17.45 7.59 5.66
C TYR A 57 18.41 8.69 5.23
N GLY A 58 18.60 9.64 6.11
CA GLY A 58 19.47 10.78 5.83
C GLY A 58 19.97 11.45 7.08
N ASN A 59 20.53 12.64 6.90
CA ASN A 59 21.11 13.43 7.97
C ASN A 59 20.58 14.85 7.94
N LYS A 60 20.40 15.42 9.12
CA LYS A 60 20.03 16.83 9.28
C LYS A 60 21.22 17.74 9.09
N GLU A 61 21.04 18.83 8.34
CA GLU A 61 22.02 19.92 8.24
C GLU A 61 22.54 20.35 9.61
N LYS A 62 23.80 20.81 9.65
CA LYS A 62 24.49 21.36 10.82
C LYS A 62 24.78 20.38 11.95
N THR A 63 23.96 19.43 12.21
CA THR A 63 24.12 18.50 13.35
C THR A 63 24.57 17.12 12.95
N GLY A 64 24.43 16.75 11.67
CA GLY A 64 24.66 15.38 11.18
C GLY A 64 23.73 14.32 11.81
N ALA A 65 22.72 14.77 12.55
CA ALA A 65 21.82 13.82 13.24
C ALA A 65 21.07 12.98 12.22
N ARG A 66 21.11 11.65 12.41
CA ARG A 66 20.37 10.70 11.58
C ARG A 66 18.87 10.95 11.66
N ILE A 67 18.21 10.89 10.52
CA ILE A 67 16.76 11.06 10.38
C ILE A 67 16.19 9.98 9.48
N GLU A 68 14.91 9.67 9.68
CA GLU A 68 14.10 8.88 8.78
C GLU A 68 13.02 9.79 8.17
N VAL A 69 12.83 9.68 6.87
CA VAL A 69 11.74 10.32 6.13
C VAL A 69 10.94 9.24 5.44
N PHE A 70 9.64 9.24 5.68
CA PHE A 70 8.71 8.31 5.06
C PHE A 70 7.83 9.08 4.10
N LEU A 71 8.04 8.87 2.80
CA LEU A 71 7.28 9.50 1.73
C LEU A 71 5.83 8.99 1.75
N LEU A 72 4.86 9.88 1.62
CA LEU A 72 3.44 9.52 1.59
C LEU A 72 2.86 9.71 0.20
N ARG A 73 2.96 10.92 -0.33
CA ARG A 73 2.46 11.28 -1.66
C ARG A 73 3.16 12.52 -2.19
N GLU A 74 3.25 12.61 -3.49
CA GLU A 74 3.66 13.82 -4.18
C GLU A 74 2.49 14.82 -4.22
N LEU A 75 2.75 16.05 -3.78
CA LEU A 75 1.76 17.13 -3.75
C LEU A 75 1.82 17.99 -5.00
N ASN A 76 3.02 18.17 -5.56
CA ASN A 76 3.25 18.99 -6.74
C ASN A 76 4.54 18.55 -7.44
N GLU A 77 4.42 18.16 -8.71
CA GLU A 77 5.55 17.66 -9.52
C GLU A 77 6.55 18.78 -9.88
N GLU A 78 6.06 19.97 -10.29
CA GLU A 78 6.92 21.07 -10.73
C GLU A 78 7.79 21.60 -9.59
N LEU A 79 7.19 21.72 -8.41
CA LEU A 79 7.86 22.21 -7.20
C LEU A 79 8.50 21.08 -6.39
N ARG A 80 8.36 19.83 -6.80
CA ARG A 80 8.86 18.63 -6.10
C ARG A 80 8.46 18.61 -4.62
N LEU A 81 7.21 18.95 -4.35
CA LEU A 81 6.64 18.96 -3.01
C LEU A 81 6.09 17.59 -2.66
N TRP A 82 6.46 17.10 -1.49
CA TRP A 82 6.03 15.82 -0.96
C TRP A 82 5.46 15.95 0.45
N ASP A 83 4.36 15.29 0.70
CA ASP A 83 3.85 15.04 2.05
C ASP A 83 4.60 13.82 2.62
N VAL A 84 5.14 13.96 3.83
CA VAL A 84 6.00 12.96 4.44
C VAL A 84 5.78 12.84 5.94
N LEU A 85 6.14 11.69 6.52
CA LEU A 85 6.40 11.57 7.96
C LEU A 85 7.90 11.65 8.22
N VAL A 86 8.26 12.17 9.37
CA VAL A 86 9.68 12.30 9.78
C VAL A 86 9.91 11.77 11.18
N ASP A 87 11.09 11.19 11.40
CA ASP A 87 11.56 10.75 12.70
C ASP A 87 13.03 11.11 12.90
N PRO A 88 13.43 11.74 14.03
CA PRO A 88 12.62 12.26 15.13
C PRO A 88 11.96 13.61 14.81
N ALA A 89 10.62 13.67 14.82
CA ALA A 89 9.85 14.83 14.39
C ALA A 89 10.17 16.13 15.16
N ARG A 90 10.47 16.02 16.47
CA ARG A 90 10.79 17.18 17.32
C ARG A 90 12.04 17.95 16.89
N LYS A 91 12.96 17.28 16.18
CA LYS A 91 14.23 17.86 15.73
C LYS A 91 14.17 18.43 14.32
N ILE A 92 13.10 18.15 13.56
CA ILE A 92 12.94 18.54 12.16
C ILE A 92 11.89 19.64 12.07
N ARG A 93 12.35 20.87 11.78
CA ARG A 93 11.55 22.11 11.77
C ARG A 93 11.57 22.76 10.40
N ILE A 94 10.60 23.62 10.11
CA ILE A 94 10.55 24.44 8.90
C ILE A 94 11.87 25.16 8.68
N GLY A 95 12.35 25.18 7.45
CA GLY A 95 13.63 25.75 7.03
C GLY A 95 14.85 24.85 7.26
N ASN A 96 14.70 23.66 7.88
CA ASN A 96 15.81 22.71 7.95
C ASN A 96 16.04 22.06 6.59
N LYS A 97 17.30 21.84 6.25
CA LYS A 97 17.71 21.00 5.13
C LYS A 97 18.05 19.61 5.62
N LEU A 98 17.63 18.63 4.83
CA LEU A 98 17.80 17.20 5.04
C LEU A 98 18.59 16.65 3.86
N TYR A 99 19.61 15.86 4.14
CA TYR A 99 20.57 15.34 3.17
C TYR A 99 20.44 13.82 3.10
N PHE A 100 20.37 13.28 1.88
CA PHE A 100 20.20 11.86 1.61
C PHE A 100 21.23 11.36 0.61
N GLY A 101 21.56 10.06 0.73
CA GLY A 101 22.55 9.41 -0.13
C GLY A 101 24.00 9.62 0.32
N GLU A 102 24.89 8.88 -0.30
CA GLU A 102 26.31 9.12 -0.21
C GLU A 102 26.62 10.46 -0.89
N ASP A 103 27.52 11.24 -0.34
CA ASP A 103 27.90 12.57 -0.85
C ASP A 103 26.76 13.60 -0.92
N ASP A 104 25.72 13.43 -0.10
CA ASP A 104 24.58 14.37 -0.05
C ASP A 104 23.92 14.59 -1.43
N SER A 105 23.84 13.54 -2.22
CA SER A 105 23.36 13.56 -3.62
C SER A 105 21.91 14.02 -3.77
N MET A 106 21.11 13.97 -2.71
CA MET A 106 19.74 14.46 -2.68
C MET A 106 19.52 15.34 -1.45
N VAL A 107 18.95 16.53 -1.66
CA VAL A 107 18.67 17.50 -0.59
C VAL A 107 17.18 17.85 -0.60
N ALA A 108 16.58 17.92 0.59
CA ALA A 108 15.23 18.43 0.76
C ALA A 108 15.17 19.53 1.82
N GLU A 109 14.28 20.49 1.63
CA GLU A 109 13.97 21.56 2.57
C GLU A 109 12.60 21.32 3.20
N VAL A 110 12.50 21.49 4.49
CA VAL A 110 11.23 21.42 5.23
C VAL A 110 10.46 22.74 5.01
N ILE A 111 9.34 22.66 4.30
CA ILE A 111 8.53 23.84 3.94
C ILE A 111 7.41 24.07 4.95
N ASP A 112 6.78 23.00 5.44
CA ASP A 112 5.61 23.10 6.33
C ASP A 112 5.52 21.92 7.30
N ASN A 113 4.73 22.10 8.37
CA ASN A 113 4.36 21.08 9.34
C ASN A 113 2.87 20.73 9.14
N THR A 114 2.57 19.51 8.73
CA THR A 114 1.18 19.08 8.46
C THR A 114 0.51 18.41 9.67
N THR A 115 1.28 17.63 10.43
CA THR A 115 0.84 16.96 11.66
C THR A 115 1.98 16.89 12.67
N SER A 116 1.78 16.21 13.82
CA SER A 116 2.83 16.03 14.82
C SER A 116 4.11 15.39 14.26
N ARG A 117 3.99 14.46 13.31
CA ARG A 117 5.10 13.81 12.60
C ARG A 117 5.14 14.16 11.12
N GLY A 118 4.11 14.81 10.59
CA GLY A 118 3.98 15.16 9.18
C GLY A 118 4.73 16.44 8.82
N ARG A 119 5.33 16.44 7.65
CA ARG A 119 6.03 17.59 7.04
C ARG A 119 5.72 17.65 5.56
N THR A 120 5.78 18.87 5.01
CA THR A 120 5.94 19.06 3.56
C THR A 120 7.40 19.30 3.25
N LEU A 121 7.98 18.47 2.40
CA LEU A 121 9.35 18.63 1.91
C LEU A 121 9.33 19.12 0.48
N ARG A 122 10.28 20.04 0.17
CA ARG A 122 10.65 20.41 -1.19
C ARG A 122 12.00 19.81 -1.50
N PHE A 123 12.06 18.88 -2.46
CA PHE A 123 13.33 18.34 -2.93
C PHE A 123 14.02 19.33 -3.87
N LEU A 124 15.29 19.58 -3.63
CA LEU A 124 16.16 20.46 -4.42
C LEU A 124 16.93 19.58 -5.41
N TYR A 125 16.42 19.51 -6.63
CA TYR A 125 17.00 18.67 -7.68
C TYR A 125 16.89 19.38 -9.03
N ASP A 126 18.00 19.49 -9.76
CA ASP A 126 18.04 20.06 -11.09
C ASP A 126 17.92 18.93 -12.12
N GLY A 127 16.86 18.94 -12.93
CA GLY A 127 16.64 17.94 -13.96
C GLY A 127 15.16 17.59 -14.15
N PRO A 128 14.85 16.71 -15.11
CA PRO A 128 13.50 16.25 -15.39
C PRO A 128 12.89 15.51 -14.20
N HIS A 129 11.56 15.53 -14.10
CA HIS A 129 10.83 14.86 -13.01
C HIS A 129 11.09 13.35 -12.96
N ASP A 130 11.15 12.68 -14.10
CA ASP A 130 11.42 11.23 -14.18
C ASP A 130 12.82 10.87 -13.64
N GLU A 131 13.82 11.70 -13.90
CA GLU A 131 15.18 11.51 -13.36
C GLU A 131 15.21 11.75 -11.84
N PHE A 132 14.52 12.80 -11.39
CA PHE A 132 14.32 13.05 -9.97
C PHE A 132 13.68 11.85 -9.25
N LYS A 133 12.56 11.31 -9.79
CA LYS A 133 11.90 10.15 -9.19
C LYS A 133 12.80 8.92 -9.16
N LYS A 134 13.55 8.66 -10.23
CA LYS A 134 14.52 7.56 -10.26
C LYS A 134 15.60 7.72 -9.19
N ALA A 135 16.17 8.92 -9.05
CA ALA A 135 17.18 9.21 -8.03
C ALA A 135 16.60 9.07 -6.61
N LEU A 136 15.39 9.61 -6.38
CA LEU A 136 14.69 9.52 -5.09
C LEU A 136 14.42 8.07 -4.71
N TYR A 137 13.93 7.26 -5.63
CA TYR A 137 13.59 5.86 -5.39
C TYR A 137 14.81 4.97 -5.24
N ALA A 138 15.93 5.32 -5.87
CA ALA A 138 17.20 4.63 -5.65
C ALA A 138 17.75 4.78 -4.22
N LEU A 139 17.38 5.86 -3.52
CA LEU A 139 17.73 6.09 -2.12
C LEU A 139 16.72 5.46 -1.15
N GLY A 140 15.54 5.10 -1.66
CA GLY A 140 14.43 4.60 -0.85
C GLY A 140 14.50 3.10 -0.60
N GLU A 141 14.01 2.70 0.57
CA GLU A 141 13.78 1.31 0.92
C GLU A 141 12.30 0.94 0.86
N THR A 142 12.02 -0.34 0.64
CA THR A 142 10.66 -0.89 0.71
C THR A 142 10.05 -0.59 2.09
N PRO A 143 8.85 0.02 2.16
CA PRO A 143 8.27 0.52 3.41
C PRO A 143 7.65 -0.59 4.25
N LEU A 144 8.44 -1.61 4.59
CA LEU A 144 7.99 -2.69 5.45
C LEU A 144 7.74 -2.18 6.87
N PRO A 145 6.65 -2.59 7.55
CA PRO A 145 6.37 -2.16 8.92
C PRO A 145 7.44 -2.68 9.89
N HIS A 146 8.07 -1.78 10.66
CA HIS A 146 9.08 -2.13 11.66
C HIS A 146 8.59 -3.14 12.71
N SER A 147 7.29 -3.13 13.03
CA SER A 147 6.68 -4.09 13.97
C SER A 147 6.68 -5.54 13.48
N ILE A 148 6.95 -5.76 12.19
CA ILE A 148 6.87 -7.07 11.55
C ILE A 148 8.25 -7.61 11.25
N ILE A 149 9.23 -6.73 11.05
CA ILE A 149 10.57 -7.10 10.61
C ILE A 149 11.58 -6.81 11.72
N ASN A 150 12.21 -7.87 12.21
CA ASN A 150 13.34 -7.79 13.14
C ASN A 150 14.70 -7.90 12.42
N ARG A 151 14.76 -7.50 11.15
CA ARG A 151 15.96 -7.58 10.29
C ARG A 151 16.01 -6.39 9.31
N PRO A 152 17.15 -6.08 8.72
CA PRO A 152 17.22 -5.12 7.62
C PRO A 152 16.35 -5.52 6.44
N VAL A 153 15.90 -4.52 5.66
CA VAL A 153 15.20 -4.74 4.39
C VAL A 153 16.18 -5.35 3.38
N GLU A 154 15.73 -6.37 2.67
CA GLU A 154 16.51 -7.04 1.63
C GLU A 154 15.95 -6.70 0.25
N PRO A 155 16.75 -6.80 -0.83
CA PRO A 155 16.29 -6.48 -2.19
C PRO A 155 15.03 -7.25 -2.63
N GLU A 156 14.91 -8.51 -2.24
CA GLU A 156 13.77 -9.38 -2.55
C GLU A 156 12.46 -8.91 -1.90
N ASP A 157 12.55 -8.13 -0.83
CA ASP A 157 11.36 -7.61 -0.15
C ASP A 157 10.57 -6.66 -1.04
N SER A 158 11.22 -5.95 -1.95
CA SER A 158 10.57 -5.05 -2.90
C SER A 158 9.60 -5.79 -3.82
N GLU A 159 9.95 -7.01 -4.25
CA GLU A 159 9.08 -7.84 -5.07
C GLU A 159 8.03 -8.59 -4.21
N ARG A 160 8.42 -9.05 -3.03
CA ARG A 160 7.55 -9.80 -2.13
C ARG A 160 6.46 -8.94 -1.49
N PHE A 161 6.74 -7.67 -1.24
CA PHE A 161 5.77 -6.70 -0.72
C PHE A 161 4.94 -6.04 -1.83
N GLN A 162 4.71 -6.78 -2.92
CA GLN A 162 3.82 -6.41 -4.03
C GLN A 162 2.83 -7.54 -4.30
N SER A 163 1.61 -7.19 -4.69
CA SER A 163 0.72 -8.15 -5.32
C SER A 163 1.24 -8.51 -6.72
N ILE A 164 0.88 -9.69 -7.23
CA ILE A 164 1.28 -10.12 -8.58
C ILE A 164 0.65 -9.29 -9.71
N PHE A 165 -0.34 -8.49 -9.39
CA PHE A 165 -1.06 -7.59 -10.31
C PHE A 165 -0.86 -6.11 -10.01
N ALA A 166 0.12 -5.75 -9.17
CA ALA A 166 0.47 -4.35 -8.88
C ALA A 166 0.89 -3.62 -10.17
N ARG A 167 0.20 -2.52 -10.50
CA ARG A 167 0.41 -1.73 -11.73
C ARG A 167 0.59 -0.25 -11.45
N ASN A 168 -0.37 0.34 -10.73
CA ASN A 168 -0.48 1.78 -10.53
C ASN A 168 0.26 2.21 -9.26
N GLU A 169 1.39 2.89 -9.43
CA GLU A 169 2.24 3.35 -8.35
C GLU A 169 1.60 4.49 -7.56
N GLY A 170 1.76 4.48 -6.24
CA GLY A 170 1.26 5.53 -5.35
C GLY A 170 0.98 5.09 -3.93
N ALA A 171 1.08 3.80 -3.62
CA ALA A 171 0.86 3.29 -2.27
C ALA A 171 2.16 3.19 -1.46
N VAL A 172 2.04 3.38 -0.17
CA VAL A 172 3.10 3.16 0.82
C VAL A 172 2.91 1.87 1.62
N THR A 173 1.83 1.16 1.36
CA THR A 173 1.58 -0.18 1.93
C THR A 173 0.88 -1.06 0.91
N ALA A 174 1.23 -2.35 0.91
CA ALA A 174 0.61 -3.32 0.01
C ALA A 174 -0.79 -3.71 0.50
N PRO A 175 -1.74 -4.01 -0.43
CA PRO A 175 -3.01 -4.63 -0.08
C PRO A 175 -2.73 -6.08 0.36
N THR A 176 -2.54 -6.30 1.66
CA THR A 176 -1.97 -7.52 2.22
C THR A 176 -2.75 -8.79 1.90
N ALA A 177 -4.09 -8.71 1.80
CA ALA A 177 -4.91 -9.85 1.37
C ALA A 177 -4.54 -10.33 -0.05
N SER A 178 -4.18 -9.40 -0.93
CA SER A 178 -3.79 -9.69 -2.31
C SER A 178 -2.43 -10.40 -2.41
N LEU A 179 -1.59 -10.33 -1.37
CA LEU A 179 -0.30 -11.01 -1.34
C LEU A 179 -0.42 -12.54 -1.30
N HIS A 180 -1.59 -13.07 -0.93
CA HIS A 180 -1.82 -14.51 -0.89
C HIS A 180 -2.14 -15.12 -2.26
N PHE A 181 -2.41 -14.31 -3.27
CA PHE A 181 -2.68 -14.81 -4.62
C PHE A 181 -1.37 -15.10 -5.35
N SER A 182 -1.22 -16.33 -5.84
CA SER A 182 -0.14 -16.76 -6.73
C SER A 182 -0.60 -16.70 -8.18
N ARG A 183 0.35 -16.66 -9.11
CA ARG A 183 0.05 -16.72 -10.56
C ARG A 183 -0.65 -18.03 -10.92
N GLU A 184 -0.26 -19.13 -10.27
CA GLU A 184 -0.87 -20.43 -10.46
C GLU A 184 -2.33 -20.43 -9.99
N LEU A 185 -2.60 -19.92 -8.77
CA LEU A 185 -3.97 -19.80 -8.26
C LEU A 185 -4.83 -18.95 -9.19
N MET A 186 -4.35 -17.79 -9.65
CA MET A 186 -5.07 -16.94 -10.59
C MET A 186 -5.40 -17.69 -11.89
N LYS A 187 -4.44 -18.47 -12.41
CA LYS A 187 -4.68 -19.27 -13.62
C LYS A 187 -5.75 -20.34 -13.43
N ARG A 188 -5.77 -21.00 -12.27
CA ARG A 188 -6.83 -21.96 -11.92
C ARG A 188 -8.20 -21.29 -11.79
N MET A 189 -8.25 -20.08 -11.24
CA MET A 189 -9.47 -19.27 -11.18
C MET A 189 -9.99 -18.91 -12.58
N GLU A 190 -9.11 -18.48 -13.49
CA GLU A 190 -9.47 -18.21 -14.90
C GLU A 190 -10.03 -19.46 -15.58
N ILE A 191 -9.38 -20.62 -15.41
CA ILE A 191 -9.85 -21.90 -16.01
C ILE A 191 -11.23 -22.27 -15.45
N LYS A 192 -11.51 -21.97 -14.19
CA LYS A 192 -12.82 -22.18 -13.57
C LYS A 192 -13.88 -21.19 -14.07
N GLY A 193 -13.51 -20.17 -14.83
CA GLY A 193 -14.43 -19.17 -15.39
C GLY A 193 -14.73 -18.01 -14.43
N ILE A 194 -13.91 -17.81 -13.40
CA ILE A 194 -14.03 -16.69 -12.47
C ILE A 194 -13.52 -15.42 -13.15
N ASP A 195 -14.30 -14.36 -13.10
CA ASP A 195 -13.96 -13.06 -13.66
C ASP A 195 -13.18 -12.19 -12.64
N PHE A 196 -12.34 -11.27 -13.15
CA PHE A 196 -11.55 -10.36 -12.34
C PHE A 196 -11.85 -8.90 -12.68
N ALA A 197 -12.00 -8.09 -11.65
CA ALA A 197 -12.08 -6.64 -11.77
C ALA A 197 -10.93 -5.99 -10.96
N TYR A 198 -10.43 -4.87 -11.43
CA TYR A 198 -9.34 -4.16 -10.79
C TYR A 198 -9.76 -2.72 -10.48
N ILE A 199 -9.48 -2.29 -9.26
CA ILE A 199 -9.57 -0.90 -8.82
C ILE A 199 -8.19 -0.46 -8.35
N THR A 200 -7.95 0.85 -8.33
CA THR A 200 -6.77 1.41 -7.69
C THR A 200 -7.20 2.21 -6.46
N LEU A 201 -6.63 1.91 -5.30
CA LEU A 201 -6.72 2.75 -4.12
C LEU A 201 -5.33 2.82 -3.49
N HIS A 202 -4.77 4.03 -3.46
CA HIS A 202 -3.45 4.27 -2.85
C HIS A 202 -3.62 4.45 -1.35
N ALA A 203 -3.33 3.38 -0.62
CA ALA A 203 -3.38 3.40 0.84
C ALA A 203 -2.27 4.31 1.40
N GLY A 204 -2.68 5.30 2.17
CA GLY A 204 -1.83 6.38 2.66
C GLY A 204 -1.65 6.38 4.18
N LEU A 205 -1.57 7.59 4.73
CA LEU A 205 -1.25 7.88 6.13
C LEU A 205 -2.17 7.22 7.14
N GLY A 206 -3.46 7.04 6.80
CA GLY A 206 -4.46 6.48 7.70
C GLY A 206 -4.12 5.09 8.24
N ASN A 207 -3.32 4.30 7.50
CA ASN A 207 -2.87 2.98 7.95
C ASN A 207 -1.79 3.02 9.04
N PHE A 208 -1.21 4.19 9.32
CA PHE A 208 -0.15 4.40 10.30
C PHE A 208 -0.60 5.24 11.50
N ARG A 209 -1.89 5.61 11.54
CA ARG A 209 -2.48 6.33 12.67
C ARG A 209 -3.20 5.37 13.58
N ASP A 210 -2.96 5.55 14.87
CA ASP A 210 -3.75 4.90 15.91
C ASP A 210 -5.16 5.52 15.96
N ILE A 211 -6.13 4.73 16.41
CA ILE A 211 -7.48 5.21 16.66
C ILE A 211 -7.49 5.80 18.06
N ASP A 212 -7.41 7.13 18.16
CA ASP A 212 -7.30 7.88 19.43
C ASP A 212 -8.66 8.29 20.02
N VAL A 213 -9.76 7.69 19.56
CA VAL A 213 -11.11 8.03 20.01
C VAL A 213 -11.80 6.82 20.63
N GLU A 214 -12.45 7.00 21.78
CA GLU A 214 -13.26 5.95 22.41
C GLU A 214 -14.53 5.65 21.60
N ASP A 215 -15.14 6.67 21.00
CA ASP A 215 -16.31 6.57 20.15
C ASP A 215 -15.88 6.52 18.68
N LEU A 216 -15.93 5.35 18.07
CA LEU A 216 -15.53 5.12 16.69
C LEU A 216 -16.28 5.96 15.66
N THR A 217 -17.49 6.44 16.00
CA THR A 217 -18.26 7.32 15.09
C THR A 217 -17.60 8.70 14.91
N LYS A 218 -16.72 9.09 15.84
CA LYS A 218 -15.95 10.34 15.80
C LYS A 218 -14.61 10.19 15.10
N HIS A 219 -14.19 8.97 14.78
CA HIS A 219 -12.96 8.74 14.04
C HIS A 219 -13.11 9.21 12.59
N LYS A 220 -12.25 10.13 12.18
CA LYS A 220 -12.17 10.58 10.78
C LYS A 220 -11.05 9.84 10.07
N THR A 221 -11.42 9.07 9.06
CA THR A 221 -10.44 8.45 8.15
C THR A 221 -9.86 9.49 7.20
N ASP A 222 -8.55 9.40 6.95
CA ASP A 222 -7.91 10.25 5.95
C ASP A 222 -8.45 9.95 4.55
N SER A 223 -8.48 10.97 3.69
CA SER A 223 -8.84 10.80 2.28
C SER A 223 -7.71 10.09 1.53
N GLU A 224 -8.09 9.18 0.65
CA GLU A 224 -7.16 8.42 -0.19
C GLU A 224 -7.58 8.55 -1.66
N GLN A 225 -6.59 8.54 -2.56
CA GLN A 225 -6.87 8.58 -3.99
C GLN A 225 -7.37 7.23 -4.46
N MET A 226 -8.50 7.24 -5.18
CA MET A 226 -9.16 6.05 -5.70
C MET A 226 -9.50 6.22 -7.18
N ILE A 227 -9.35 5.16 -7.95
CA ILE A 227 -9.75 5.06 -9.35
C ILE A 227 -10.55 3.79 -9.53
N VAL A 228 -11.79 3.93 -9.99
CA VAL A 228 -12.66 2.83 -10.40
C VAL A 228 -12.94 2.99 -11.89
N THR A 229 -12.51 2.04 -12.69
CA THR A 229 -12.66 2.09 -14.15
C THR A 229 -14.05 1.64 -14.57
N GLU A 230 -14.53 2.15 -15.71
CA GLU A 230 -15.80 1.71 -16.32
C GLU A 230 -15.81 0.21 -16.59
N GLU A 231 -14.68 -0.36 -16.97
CA GLU A 231 -14.51 -1.80 -17.18
C GLU A 231 -14.77 -2.60 -15.88
N ALA A 232 -14.18 -2.17 -14.78
CA ALA A 232 -14.41 -2.80 -13.48
C ALA A 232 -15.90 -2.76 -13.08
N VAL A 233 -16.56 -1.62 -13.29
CA VAL A 233 -18.00 -1.46 -13.03
C VAL A 233 -18.83 -2.42 -13.89
N LYS A 234 -18.53 -2.53 -15.19
CA LYS A 234 -19.23 -3.44 -16.11
C LYS A 234 -19.11 -4.91 -15.69
N VAL A 235 -17.90 -5.34 -15.32
CA VAL A 235 -17.64 -6.73 -14.87
C VAL A 235 -18.44 -7.04 -13.59
N VAL A 236 -18.41 -6.14 -12.61
CA VAL A 236 -19.11 -6.31 -11.33
C VAL A 236 -20.63 -6.30 -11.53
N ASN A 237 -21.18 -5.37 -12.30
CA ASN A 237 -22.60 -5.29 -12.55
C ASN A 237 -23.11 -6.51 -13.30
N ARG A 238 -22.37 -7.03 -14.27
CA ARG A 238 -22.70 -8.27 -14.96
C ARG A 238 -22.83 -9.46 -13.99
N ALA A 239 -21.91 -9.59 -13.04
CA ALA A 239 -22.00 -10.65 -12.02
C ALA A 239 -23.25 -10.47 -11.16
N LYS A 240 -23.59 -9.26 -10.74
CA LYS A 240 -24.81 -8.95 -10.00
C LYS A 240 -26.06 -9.29 -10.79
N ASP A 241 -26.13 -8.92 -12.06
CA ASP A 241 -27.27 -9.21 -12.95
C ASP A 241 -27.47 -10.72 -13.15
N LEU A 242 -26.38 -11.48 -13.13
CA LEU A 242 -26.38 -12.95 -13.20
C LEU A 242 -26.57 -13.62 -11.83
N ASN A 243 -26.79 -12.85 -10.76
CA ASN A 243 -26.88 -13.32 -9.37
C ASN A 243 -25.67 -14.15 -8.93
N ARG A 244 -24.47 -13.71 -9.35
CA ARG A 244 -23.18 -14.32 -9.01
C ARG A 244 -22.56 -13.63 -7.81
N GLN A 245 -21.61 -14.31 -7.18
CA GLN A 245 -20.90 -13.75 -6.02
C GLN A 245 -19.91 -12.68 -6.45
N VAL A 246 -19.79 -11.64 -5.62
CA VAL A 246 -18.76 -10.58 -5.77
C VAL A 246 -17.88 -10.60 -4.53
N CYS A 247 -16.61 -10.91 -4.72
CA CYS A 247 -15.62 -11.01 -3.66
C CYS A 247 -14.70 -9.77 -3.68
N ALA A 248 -14.75 -8.96 -2.64
CA ALA A 248 -13.82 -7.87 -2.41
C ALA A 248 -12.55 -8.39 -1.72
N VAL A 249 -11.40 -8.27 -2.38
CA VAL A 249 -10.13 -8.74 -1.83
C VAL A 249 -9.43 -7.63 -1.05
N GLY A 250 -9.56 -7.71 0.26
CA GLY A 250 -8.95 -6.77 1.21
C GLY A 250 -9.84 -5.56 1.55
N THR A 251 -9.47 -4.91 2.64
CA THR A 251 -10.21 -3.76 3.19
C THR A 251 -10.17 -2.54 2.28
N THR A 252 -9.11 -2.37 1.49
CA THR A 252 -9.00 -1.25 0.54
C THR A 252 -10.02 -1.37 -0.60
N VAL A 253 -10.30 -2.59 -1.07
CA VAL A 253 -11.34 -2.84 -2.07
C VAL A 253 -12.73 -2.60 -1.46
N MET A 254 -12.98 -3.12 -0.25
CA MET A 254 -14.23 -2.84 0.47
C MET A 254 -14.46 -1.34 0.62
N ARG A 255 -13.45 -0.60 1.07
CA ARG A 255 -13.54 0.85 1.20
C ARG A 255 -13.87 1.53 -0.12
N ALA A 256 -13.23 1.12 -1.21
CA ALA A 256 -13.47 1.70 -2.53
C ALA A 256 -14.92 1.47 -2.97
N ILE A 257 -15.43 0.25 -2.85
CA ILE A 257 -16.80 -0.10 -3.26
C ILE A 257 -17.82 0.66 -2.42
N GLU A 258 -17.70 0.63 -1.09
CA GLU A 258 -18.63 1.29 -0.17
C GLU A 258 -18.60 2.83 -0.31
N SER A 259 -17.52 3.41 -0.86
CA SER A 259 -17.42 4.85 -1.11
C SER A 259 -18.05 5.29 -2.44
N THR A 260 -18.45 4.35 -3.29
CA THR A 260 -19.07 4.63 -4.61
C THR A 260 -20.59 4.46 -4.61
N VAL A 261 -21.16 4.11 -3.47
CA VAL A 261 -22.61 3.90 -3.27
C VAL A 261 -23.31 5.20 -2.89
#